data_dff275e98cb0e25a445547072457325e
#
_entry.id   dff275e98cb0e25a445547072457325e
#
_cell.length_a   1.000
_cell.length_b   1.000
_cell.length_c   1.000
_cell.angle_alpha   90.00
_cell.angle_beta   90.00
_cell.angle_gamma   90.00
#
_symmetry.space_group_name_H-M   'P 1'
#
loop_
_entity.id
_entity.type
_entity.pdbx_description
1 polymer ?
#
loop_
_entity_poly.entity_id
_entity_poly.type
_entity_poly.pdbx_seq_one_letter_code
_entity_poly.pdbx_strand_id
1 'polypeptide(L)'
;MSQDRQNYLSASPRNGVFNYRRGIPAKYRAYFRKPDGSLRGKEWKQSLKTRLKSKALVLAARINENFDHTLMLAKAAQSSQADLKKRQEHRGFIETISHMGLHPEQAPSIQAPEKVQLEWKAKQHKLLEELREAQWNFLEEGGDAAYPTYRSTEPYHL
;
A
#
# COMPACT_ATOMS: atom_id res chain seq x y z
N MET A 1 10.77 26.02 -16.34
CA MET A 1 10.09 25.69 -15.07
C MET A 1 8.86 26.55 -14.75
N SER A 2 8.54 27.56 -15.55
CA SER A 2 7.41 28.47 -15.27
C SER A 2 6.09 28.09 -15.95
N GLN A 3 6.06 27.16 -16.88
CA GLN A 3 4.86 26.84 -17.65
C GLN A 3 3.83 26.00 -16.89
N ASP A 4 4.26 25.14 -15.97
CA ASP A 4 3.33 24.27 -15.23
C ASP A 4 2.47 25.02 -14.20
N ARG A 5 2.95 26.16 -13.69
CA ARG A 5 2.18 26.99 -12.75
C ARG A 5 1.02 27.75 -13.40
N GLN A 6 1.10 28.02 -14.70
CA GLN A 6 0.02 28.69 -15.43
C GLN A 6 -1.14 27.76 -15.76
N ASN A 7 -0.89 26.45 -15.86
CA ASN A 7 -1.89 25.46 -16.22
C ASN A 7 -2.95 25.20 -15.12
N TYR A 8 -2.72 25.69 -13.89
CA TYR A 8 -3.66 25.51 -12.78
C TYR A 8 -4.56 26.73 -12.55
N LEU A 9 -4.38 27.80 -13.29
CA LEU A 9 -5.20 29.01 -13.24
C LEU A 9 -6.20 29.03 -14.38
N SER A 10 -7.45 29.32 -14.07
CA SER A 10 -8.49 29.62 -15.03
C SER A 10 -9.26 30.87 -14.62
N ALA A 11 -9.52 31.80 -15.55
CA ALA A 11 -10.40 32.92 -15.31
C ALA A 11 -11.86 32.50 -15.54
N SER A 12 -12.75 32.87 -14.64
CA SER A 12 -14.18 32.67 -14.82
C SER A 12 -14.69 33.56 -15.98
N PRO A 13 -15.38 33.01 -16.99
CA PRO A 13 -15.91 33.78 -18.11
C PRO A 13 -16.98 34.79 -17.70
N ARG A 14 -17.65 34.57 -16.56
CA ARG A 14 -18.76 35.45 -16.09
C ARG A 14 -18.29 36.71 -15.38
N ASN A 15 -17.23 36.61 -14.59
CA ASN A 15 -16.84 37.71 -13.69
C ASN A 15 -15.33 38.01 -13.71
N GLY A 16 -14.53 37.30 -14.52
CA GLY A 16 -13.08 37.47 -14.61
C GLY A 16 -12.30 37.08 -13.36
N VAL A 17 -12.94 36.47 -12.38
CA VAL A 17 -12.27 35.98 -11.15
C VAL A 17 -11.44 34.75 -11.46
N PHE A 18 -10.20 34.72 -10.99
CA PHE A 18 -9.33 33.57 -11.16
C PHE A 18 -9.70 32.45 -10.19
N ASN A 19 -9.63 31.22 -10.71
CA ASN A 19 -9.81 29.99 -9.97
C ASN A 19 -8.57 29.11 -10.11
N TYR A 20 -8.20 28.47 -9.01
CA TYR A 20 -7.22 27.40 -8.99
C TYR A 20 -7.91 26.07 -9.30
N ARG A 21 -7.31 25.26 -10.18
CA ARG A 21 -7.83 23.95 -10.55
C ARG A 21 -6.68 22.99 -10.83
N ARG A 22 -6.57 21.94 -10.06
CA ARG A 22 -5.55 20.89 -10.25
C ARG A 22 -6.14 19.50 -9.98
N GLY A 23 -5.88 18.55 -10.90
CA GLY A 23 -6.34 17.16 -10.77
C GLY A 23 -5.66 16.42 -9.60
N ILE A 24 -6.42 15.63 -8.87
CA ILE A 24 -5.92 14.79 -7.78
C ILE A 24 -5.83 13.36 -8.29
N PRO A 25 -4.64 12.72 -8.28
CA PRO A 25 -4.48 11.33 -8.70
C PRO A 25 -5.42 10.40 -7.92
N ALA A 26 -6.07 9.47 -8.62
CA ALA A 26 -7.13 8.63 -8.06
C ALA A 26 -6.72 7.92 -6.76
N LYS A 27 -5.50 7.37 -6.73
CA LYS A 27 -4.96 6.62 -5.59
C LYS A 27 -4.70 7.45 -4.33
N TYR A 28 -4.64 8.78 -4.45
CA TYR A 28 -4.37 9.68 -3.32
C TYR A 28 -5.58 10.51 -2.88
N ARG A 29 -6.74 10.38 -3.53
CA ARG A 29 -7.94 11.20 -3.25
C ARG A 29 -8.40 11.15 -1.80
N ALA A 30 -8.24 10.03 -1.12
CA ALA A 30 -8.61 9.87 0.28
C ALA A 30 -7.83 10.80 1.23
N TYR A 31 -6.67 11.27 0.83
CA TYR A 31 -5.82 12.18 1.61
C TYR A 31 -6.13 13.66 1.40
N PHE A 32 -6.85 14.00 0.33
CA PHE A 32 -7.20 15.37 -0.01
C PHE A 32 -8.57 15.74 0.55
N ARG A 33 -8.56 16.42 1.70
CA ARG A 33 -9.77 16.86 2.38
C ARG A 33 -9.92 18.37 2.32
N LYS A 34 -11.17 18.83 2.38
CA LYS A 34 -11.50 20.23 2.60
C LYS A 34 -11.41 20.58 4.09
N PRO A 35 -11.41 21.86 4.46
CA PRO A 35 -11.42 22.28 5.87
C PRO A 35 -12.59 21.72 6.68
N ASP A 36 -13.73 21.43 6.05
CA ASP A 36 -14.90 20.79 6.66
C ASP A 36 -14.77 19.26 6.84
N GLY A 37 -13.62 18.67 6.48
CA GLY A 37 -13.35 17.23 6.56
C GLY A 37 -13.84 16.40 5.37
N SER A 38 -14.64 16.97 4.45
CA SER A 38 -15.14 16.27 3.27
C SER A 38 -14.02 16.06 2.23
N LEU A 39 -14.17 15.03 1.37
CA LEU A 39 -13.21 14.77 0.30
C LEU A 39 -13.32 15.82 -0.82
N ARG A 40 -12.19 16.21 -1.39
CA ARG A 40 -12.14 17.14 -2.54
C ARG A 40 -12.60 16.51 -3.86
N GLY A 41 -12.65 15.21 -3.97
CA GLY A 41 -13.03 14.50 -5.18
C GLY A 41 -11.89 14.36 -6.20
N LYS A 42 -12.19 14.56 -7.48
CA LYS A 42 -11.21 14.37 -8.58
C LYS A 42 -10.23 15.53 -8.73
N GLU A 43 -10.59 16.71 -8.27
CA GLU A 43 -9.85 17.94 -8.48
C GLU A 43 -9.89 18.83 -7.23
N TRP A 44 -8.80 19.56 -7.02
CA TRP A 44 -8.78 20.69 -6.10
C TRP A 44 -9.20 21.93 -6.88
N LYS A 45 -10.43 22.41 -6.61
CA LYS A 45 -10.96 23.66 -7.13
C LYS A 45 -11.09 24.68 -6.00
N GLN A 46 -10.58 25.88 -6.24
CA GLN A 46 -10.67 26.96 -5.26
C GLN A 46 -10.71 28.32 -5.96
N SER A 47 -11.71 29.13 -5.63
CA SER A 47 -11.75 30.51 -6.08
C SER A 47 -10.67 31.34 -5.39
N LEU A 48 -9.92 32.11 -6.14
CA LEU A 48 -8.88 33.00 -5.62
C LEU A 48 -9.41 34.38 -5.26
N LYS A 49 -10.70 34.62 -5.53
CA LYS A 49 -11.42 35.88 -5.20
C LYS A 49 -10.70 37.15 -5.69
N THR A 50 -9.96 37.06 -6.79
CA THR A 50 -9.23 38.17 -7.42
C THR A 50 -9.35 38.11 -8.91
N ARG A 51 -9.36 39.29 -9.53
CA ARG A 51 -9.29 39.47 -11.00
C ARG A 51 -7.88 39.84 -11.45
N LEU A 52 -6.97 40.11 -10.52
CA LEU A 52 -5.60 40.50 -10.85
C LEU A 52 -4.76 39.22 -11.02
N LYS A 53 -4.20 39.04 -12.22
CA LYS A 53 -3.40 37.86 -12.57
C LYS A 53 -2.17 37.70 -11.66
N SER A 54 -1.47 38.80 -11.36
CA SER A 54 -0.31 38.80 -10.48
C SER A 54 -0.63 38.26 -9.06
N LYS A 55 -1.74 38.74 -8.50
CA LYS A 55 -2.22 38.27 -7.18
C LYS A 55 -2.69 36.83 -7.25
N ALA A 56 -3.37 36.43 -8.32
CA ALA A 56 -3.82 35.08 -8.55
C ALA A 56 -2.66 34.10 -8.62
N LEU A 57 -1.54 34.43 -9.26
CA LEU A 57 -0.33 33.62 -9.33
C LEU A 57 0.29 33.37 -7.96
N VAL A 58 0.35 34.40 -7.10
CA VAL A 58 0.86 34.26 -5.73
C VAL A 58 -0.01 33.32 -4.88
N LEU A 59 -1.33 33.49 -4.96
CA LEU A 59 -2.28 32.65 -4.24
C LEU A 59 -2.27 31.21 -4.75
N ALA A 60 -2.19 31.02 -6.07
CA ALA A 60 -2.08 29.69 -6.66
C ALA A 60 -0.77 28.97 -6.26
N ALA A 61 0.34 29.70 -6.15
CA ALA A 61 1.61 29.14 -5.70
C ALA A 61 1.51 28.57 -4.29
N ARG A 62 0.84 29.27 -3.36
CA ARG A 62 0.59 28.79 -1.99
C ARG A 62 -0.26 27.52 -1.96
N ILE A 63 -1.31 27.48 -2.77
CA ILE A 63 -2.18 26.31 -2.87
C ILE A 63 -1.40 25.13 -3.47
N ASN A 64 -0.53 25.39 -4.45
CA ASN A 64 0.34 24.38 -5.04
C ASN A 64 1.32 23.77 -4.03
N GLU A 65 1.92 24.57 -3.18
CA GLU A 65 2.79 24.10 -2.10
C GLU A 65 2.03 23.16 -1.15
N ASN A 66 0.81 23.56 -0.76
CA ASN A 66 -0.06 22.71 0.08
C ASN A 66 -0.46 21.43 -0.64
N PHE A 67 -0.75 21.49 -1.93
CA PHE A 67 -1.06 20.32 -2.74
C PHE A 67 0.11 19.36 -2.79
N ASP A 68 1.30 19.84 -3.12
CA ASP A 68 2.51 19.04 -3.24
C ASP A 68 2.92 18.43 -1.88
N HIS A 69 2.78 19.17 -0.79
CA HIS A 69 3.00 18.66 0.56
C HIS A 69 2.01 17.53 0.92
N THR A 70 0.72 17.73 0.66
CA THR A 70 -0.31 16.69 0.87
C THR A 70 -0.02 15.45 0.04
N LEU A 71 0.37 15.63 -1.22
CA LEU A 71 0.74 14.52 -2.10
C LEU A 71 1.95 13.75 -1.59
N MET A 72 2.97 14.45 -1.08
CA MET A 72 4.15 13.84 -0.48
C MET A 72 3.79 13.00 0.75
N LEU A 73 2.96 13.54 1.64
CA LEU A 73 2.47 12.80 2.83
C LEU A 73 1.63 11.57 2.43
N ALA A 74 0.79 11.70 1.42
CA ALA A 74 -0.03 10.60 0.91
C ALA A 74 0.83 9.46 0.33
N LYS A 75 1.88 9.80 -0.41
CA LYS A 75 2.85 8.82 -0.94
C LYS A 75 3.60 8.11 0.19
N ALA A 76 4.06 8.85 1.19
CA ALA A 76 4.76 8.28 2.34
C ALA A 76 3.84 7.34 3.15
N ALA A 77 2.59 7.72 3.38
CA ALA A 77 1.61 6.91 4.08
C ALA A 77 1.30 5.59 3.35
N GLN A 78 1.14 5.63 2.02
CA GLN A 78 0.92 4.41 1.22
C GLN A 78 2.14 3.49 1.22
N SER A 79 3.35 4.03 1.15
CA SER A 79 4.59 3.25 1.23
C SER A 79 4.69 2.54 2.59
N SER A 80 4.44 3.25 3.68
CA SER A 80 4.45 2.66 5.03
C SER A 80 3.41 1.56 5.20
N GLN A 81 2.20 1.72 4.65
CA GLN A 81 1.17 0.68 4.68
C GLN A 81 1.57 -0.56 3.88
N ALA A 82 2.17 -0.38 2.71
CA ALA A 82 2.66 -1.49 1.90
C ALA A 82 3.77 -2.26 2.62
N ASP A 83 4.69 -1.57 3.29
CA ASP A 83 5.76 -2.19 4.07
C ASP A 83 5.22 -2.96 5.29
N LEU A 84 4.22 -2.41 5.98
CA LEU A 84 3.54 -3.10 7.08
C LEU A 84 2.85 -4.38 6.60
N LYS A 85 2.15 -4.31 5.46
CA LYS A 85 1.50 -5.47 4.87
C LYS A 85 2.51 -6.55 4.51
N LYS A 86 3.62 -6.20 3.86
CA LYS A 86 4.71 -7.14 3.53
C LYS A 86 5.29 -7.82 4.78
N ARG A 87 5.48 -7.06 5.86
CA ARG A 87 5.97 -7.61 7.15
C ARG A 87 4.98 -8.59 7.76
N GLN A 88 3.69 -8.27 7.73
CA GLN A 88 2.65 -9.16 8.23
C GLN A 88 2.55 -10.45 7.42
N GLU A 89 2.59 -10.36 6.08
CA GLU A 89 2.59 -11.52 5.18
C GLU A 89 3.81 -12.41 5.42
N HIS A 90 5.00 -11.80 5.56
CA HIS A 90 6.23 -12.54 5.84
C HIS A 90 6.17 -13.25 7.20
N ARG A 91 5.71 -12.56 8.24
CA ARG A 91 5.54 -13.15 9.58
C ARG A 91 4.57 -14.33 9.56
N GLY A 92 3.41 -14.16 8.94
CA GLY A 92 2.42 -15.23 8.81
C GLY A 92 2.98 -16.45 8.08
N PHE A 93 3.78 -16.22 7.02
CA PHE A 93 4.44 -17.30 6.29
C PHE A 93 5.46 -18.05 7.17
N ILE A 94 6.31 -17.33 7.93
CA ILE A 94 7.27 -17.92 8.87
C ILE A 94 6.55 -18.76 9.94
N GLU A 95 5.47 -18.24 10.50
CA GLU A 95 4.67 -18.96 11.51
C GLU A 95 4.11 -20.25 10.92
N THR A 96 3.56 -20.20 9.69
CA THR A 96 3.02 -21.39 9.02
C THR A 96 4.07 -22.48 8.83
N ILE A 97 5.25 -22.13 8.30
CA ILE A 97 6.31 -23.13 8.07
C ILE A 97 6.90 -23.66 9.37
N SER A 98 6.95 -22.87 10.43
CA SER A 98 7.37 -23.33 11.77
C SER A 98 6.43 -24.39 12.30
N HIS A 99 5.13 -24.19 12.15
CA HIS A 99 4.12 -25.17 12.58
C HIS A 99 4.22 -26.50 11.80
N MET A 100 4.75 -26.45 10.60
CA MET A 100 4.97 -27.66 9.78
C MET A 100 6.34 -28.33 10.01
N GLY A 101 7.11 -27.87 10.99
CA GLY A 101 8.43 -28.43 11.30
C GLY A 101 9.52 -28.08 10.30
N LEU A 102 9.27 -27.09 9.43
CA LEU A 102 10.27 -26.56 8.50
C LEU A 102 11.17 -25.53 9.21
N HIS A 103 12.35 -25.30 8.67
CA HIS A 103 13.39 -24.46 9.29
C HIS A 103 13.20 -22.97 8.97
N PRO A 104 12.43 -22.20 9.78
CA PRO A 104 12.21 -20.78 9.55
C PRO A 104 13.46 -19.92 9.77
N GLU A 105 14.44 -20.42 10.51
CA GLU A 105 15.73 -19.77 10.74
C GLU A 105 16.55 -19.56 9.46
N GLN A 106 16.24 -20.30 8.40
CA GLN A 106 16.86 -20.13 7.09
C GLN A 106 16.15 -19.08 6.23
N ALA A 107 15.08 -18.50 6.75
CA ALA A 107 14.35 -17.47 6.03
C ALA A 107 15.22 -16.23 5.79
N PRO A 108 15.22 -15.67 4.57
CA PRO A 108 15.93 -14.43 4.30
C PRO A 108 15.30 -13.27 5.07
N SER A 109 16.11 -12.27 5.37
CA SER A 109 15.63 -11.02 5.95
C SER A 109 14.55 -10.37 5.06
N ILE A 110 13.60 -9.65 5.68
CA ILE A 110 12.60 -8.83 4.96
C ILE A 110 13.27 -7.83 4.01
N GLN A 111 14.48 -7.38 4.35
CA GLN A 111 15.26 -6.45 3.52
C GLN A 111 16.06 -7.15 2.42
N ALA A 112 16.06 -8.48 2.36
CA ALA A 112 16.71 -9.20 1.29
C ALA A 112 16.07 -8.89 -0.08
N PRO A 113 16.84 -8.95 -1.20
CA PRO A 113 16.30 -8.74 -2.53
C PRO A 113 15.07 -9.63 -2.79
N GLU A 114 14.07 -9.08 -3.46
CA GLU A 114 12.80 -9.76 -3.73
C GLU A 114 13.00 -11.13 -4.39
N LYS A 115 13.97 -11.24 -5.29
CA LYS A 115 14.33 -12.50 -5.94
C LYS A 115 14.72 -13.58 -4.92
N VAL A 116 15.53 -13.22 -3.92
CA VAL A 116 15.97 -14.16 -2.87
C VAL A 116 14.78 -14.60 -2.01
N GLN A 117 13.89 -13.68 -1.69
CA GLN A 117 12.66 -14.00 -0.92
C GLN A 117 11.74 -14.93 -1.71
N LEU A 118 11.56 -14.70 -3.01
CA LEU A 118 10.73 -15.53 -3.87
C LEU A 118 11.32 -16.93 -4.06
N GLU A 119 12.62 -17.05 -4.28
CA GLU A 119 13.30 -18.34 -4.40
C GLU A 119 13.20 -19.16 -3.11
N TRP A 120 13.36 -18.52 -1.96
CA TRP A 120 13.20 -19.18 -0.67
C TRP A 120 11.75 -19.64 -0.46
N LYS A 121 10.75 -18.79 -0.73
CA LYS A 121 9.33 -19.16 -0.67
C LYS A 121 9.00 -20.32 -1.59
N ALA A 122 9.50 -20.33 -2.82
CA ALA A 122 9.28 -21.41 -3.77
C ALA A 122 9.85 -22.74 -3.27
N LYS A 123 11.03 -22.74 -2.66
CA LYS A 123 11.61 -23.93 -2.03
C LYS A 123 10.76 -24.45 -0.87
N GLN A 124 10.25 -23.55 -0.02
CA GLN A 124 9.39 -23.92 1.08
C GLN A 124 8.06 -24.51 0.60
N HIS A 125 7.45 -23.93 -0.42
CA HIS A 125 6.23 -24.47 -1.04
C HIS A 125 6.44 -25.88 -1.60
N LYS A 126 7.55 -26.11 -2.29
CA LYS A 126 7.88 -27.43 -2.81
C LYS A 126 8.02 -28.47 -1.69
N LEU A 127 8.73 -28.12 -0.61
CA LEU A 127 8.85 -29.01 0.57
C LEU A 127 7.49 -29.31 1.20
N LEU A 128 6.59 -28.31 1.26
CA LEU A 128 5.22 -28.50 1.77
C LEU A 128 4.41 -29.46 0.91
N GLU A 129 4.52 -29.36 -0.40
CA GLU A 129 3.86 -30.27 -1.35
C GLU A 129 4.40 -31.69 -1.19
N GLU A 130 5.73 -31.85 -1.14
CA GLU A 130 6.37 -33.15 -0.91
C GLU A 130 5.91 -33.79 0.42
N LEU A 131 5.80 -33.00 1.49
CA LEU A 131 5.28 -33.47 2.79
C LEU A 131 3.81 -33.89 2.71
N ARG A 132 2.99 -33.14 1.97
CA ARG A 132 1.57 -33.50 1.76
C ARG A 132 1.44 -34.79 0.98
N GLU A 133 2.21 -34.98 -0.08
CA GLU A 133 2.20 -36.22 -0.86
C GLU A 133 2.66 -37.39 -0.02
N ALA A 134 3.75 -37.23 0.73
CA ALA A 134 4.23 -38.28 1.62
C ALA A 134 3.19 -38.66 2.69
N GLN A 135 2.49 -37.70 3.27
CA GLN A 135 1.42 -37.93 4.22
C GLN A 135 0.23 -38.64 3.59
N TRP A 136 -0.16 -38.24 2.37
CA TRP A 136 -1.25 -38.87 1.63
C TRP A 136 -0.94 -40.33 1.31
N ASN A 137 0.23 -40.59 0.77
CA ASN A 137 0.69 -41.95 0.46
C ASN A 137 0.74 -42.83 1.71
N PHE A 138 1.19 -42.28 2.85
CA PHE A 138 1.18 -43.01 4.11
C PHE A 138 -0.22 -43.40 4.58
N LEU A 139 -1.20 -42.51 4.39
CA LEU A 139 -2.60 -42.78 4.72
C LEU A 139 -3.24 -43.81 3.78
N GLU A 140 -2.92 -43.76 2.48
CA GLU A 140 -3.41 -44.72 1.49
C GLU A 140 -2.82 -46.12 1.70
N GLU A 141 -1.59 -46.23 2.18
CA GLU A 141 -0.93 -47.51 2.53
C GLU A 141 -1.42 -48.09 3.85
N GLY A 142 -2.42 -47.49 4.50
CA GLY A 142 -3.02 -47.98 5.73
C GLY A 142 -2.24 -47.59 6.99
N GLY A 143 -1.39 -46.58 6.88
CA GLY A 143 -0.70 -45.98 8.02
C GLY A 143 -1.69 -45.33 9.01
N ASP A 144 -1.39 -45.48 10.30
CA ASP A 144 -2.24 -44.93 11.35
C ASP A 144 -2.33 -43.39 11.22
N ALA A 145 -3.51 -42.83 11.24
CA ALA A 145 -3.78 -41.40 11.05
C ALA A 145 -3.20 -40.48 12.15
N ALA A 146 -2.48 -41.07 13.11
CA ALA A 146 -1.80 -40.39 14.19
C ALA A 146 -0.43 -39.86 13.77
N TYR A 147 -0.39 -38.94 12.77
CA TYR A 147 0.80 -38.12 12.61
C TYR A 147 0.75 -37.03 13.70
N PRO A 148 1.61 -37.06 14.70
CA PRO A 148 1.48 -36.22 15.90
C PRO A 148 1.69 -34.75 15.63
N THR A 149 2.28 -34.38 14.51
CA THR A 149 2.60 -33.00 14.14
C THR A 149 1.41 -32.13 13.76
N TYR A 150 0.28 -32.73 13.39
CA TYR A 150 -0.89 -31.94 12.93
C TYR A 150 -1.98 -31.74 13.97
N ARG A 151 -1.95 -32.53 15.07
CA ARG A 151 -2.95 -32.37 16.14
C ARG A 151 -2.59 -31.34 17.19
N SER A 152 -1.34 -30.92 17.25
CA SER A 152 -0.92 -29.89 18.21
C SER A 152 -1.30 -28.44 17.81
N THR A 153 -1.90 -28.28 16.65
CA THR A 153 -2.36 -26.98 16.16
C THR A 153 -3.86 -26.82 16.22
N GLU A 154 -4.55 -27.53 17.09
CA GLU A 154 -5.89 -27.06 17.41
C GLU A 154 -5.78 -25.68 18.06
N PRO A 155 -6.39 -24.66 17.43
CA PRO A 155 -6.33 -23.31 17.93
C PRO A 155 -7.07 -23.29 19.27
N TYR A 156 -6.34 -22.96 20.31
CA TYR A 156 -6.81 -22.22 21.46
C TYR A 156 -8.32 -22.27 21.74
N HIS A 157 -8.74 -23.25 22.50
CA HIS A 157 -9.93 -23.08 23.29
C HIS A 157 -9.58 -22.16 24.47
N LEU A 158 -9.81 -20.90 24.27
CA LEU A 158 -10.02 -19.95 25.33
C LEU A 158 -11.49 -19.94 25.70
#